data_d3f123e360ad00e13e846f6b4eef185b
#
_entry.id   d3f123e360ad00e13e846f6b4eef185b
#
_cell.length_a   1.000
_cell.length_b   1.000
_cell.length_c   1.000
_cell.angle_alpha   90.00
_cell.angle_beta   90.00
_cell.angle_gamma   90.00
#
_symmetry.space_group_name_H-M   'P 1'
#
loop_
_entity.id
_entity.type
_entity.pdbx_description
1 polymer ?
#
loop_
_entity_poly.entity_id
_entity_poly.type
_entity_poly.pdbx_seq_one_letter_code
_entity_poly.pdbx_strand_id
1 'polypeptide(L)'
;GLVTLISDPDVQAVLAPNLVEAMTCNYGDKARLDRLTESANSIAIGPGMGMNQSCIDTLSYISSRTSRPIVVDADAINAFKEADLRLSGRYILTPHLGEFSRLIGLEVDLIKKDRLYYAKKYARENQLVLVLKGKNTIITDGTRTIVNTTGNEGMARGGMGDCLTGIIAVLATKYDPFEAAYKGVYLHGLCGDLIYRDSFTVSPSDLIKIIPKVMKLMYN
;
A
#
# COMPACT_ATOMS: atom_id res chain seq x y z
N GLY A 1 2.80 -15.10 -9.35
CA GLY A 1 4.14 -14.52 -9.56
C GLY A 1 5.04 -14.78 -8.36
N LEU A 2 6.30 -14.41 -8.49
CA LEU A 2 7.26 -14.52 -7.38
C LEU A 2 7.11 -13.31 -6.45
N VAL A 3 7.19 -13.55 -5.14
CA VAL A 3 7.21 -12.52 -4.10
C VAL A 3 8.50 -12.66 -3.32
N THR A 4 9.20 -11.55 -3.08
CA THR A 4 10.38 -11.51 -2.21
C THR A 4 10.15 -10.48 -1.11
N LEU A 5 10.23 -10.92 0.14
CA LEU A 5 10.23 -10.06 1.31
C LEU A 5 11.67 -9.60 1.59
N ILE A 6 11.85 -8.29 1.70
CA ILE A 6 13.14 -7.67 2.03
C ILE A 6 13.01 -7.03 3.42
N SER A 7 13.93 -7.38 4.32
CA SER A 7 13.90 -6.92 5.71
C SER A 7 15.32 -6.81 6.30
N ASP A 8 15.42 -6.35 7.53
CA ASP A 8 16.66 -6.45 8.30
C ASP A 8 17.05 -7.92 8.49
N PRO A 9 18.36 -8.22 8.64
CA PRO A 9 18.85 -9.59 8.84
C PRO A 9 18.19 -10.33 10.01
N ASP A 10 17.99 -9.66 11.14
CA ASP A 10 17.38 -10.24 12.33
C ASP A 10 15.90 -10.59 12.10
N VAL A 11 15.18 -9.72 11.40
CA VAL A 11 13.78 -9.95 11.00
C VAL A 11 13.70 -11.09 10.00
N GLN A 12 14.62 -11.13 9.02
CA GLN A 12 14.69 -12.22 8.07
C GLN A 12 14.90 -13.58 8.75
N ALA A 13 15.78 -13.66 9.74
CA ALA A 13 16.06 -14.89 10.46
C ALA A 13 14.82 -15.46 11.17
N VAL A 14 13.94 -14.59 11.67
CA VAL A 14 12.68 -15.00 12.35
C VAL A 14 11.59 -15.35 11.32
N LEU A 15 11.51 -14.62 10.21
CA LEU A 15 10.43 -14.79 9.24
C LEU A 15 10.70 -15.92 8.24
N ALA A 16 11.94 -16.10 7.77
CA ALA A 16 12.26 -17.05 6.71
C ALA A 16 11.79 -18.49 7.00
N PRO A 17 11.91 -19.03 8.23
CA PRO A 17 11.41 -20.37 8.53
C PRO A 17 9.88 -20.52 8.43
N ASN A 18 9.13 -19.42 8.48
CA ASN A 18 7.67 -19.39 8.46
C ASN A 18 7.09 -19.03 7.07
N LEU A 19 7.94 -18.64 6.12
CA LEU A 19 7.52 -18.26 4.76
C LEU A 19 7.67 -19.48 3.84
N VAL A 20 6.56 -20.05 3.43
CA VAL A 20 6.53 -21.23 2.54
C VAL A 20 6.56 -20.81 1.07
N GLU A 21 5.89 -19.72 0.71
CA GLU A 21 5.62 -19.34 -0.68
C GLU A 21 6.37 -18.07 -1.13
N ALA A 22 6.97 -17.32 -0.19
CA ALA A 22 7.73 -16.12 -0.49
C ALA A 22 9.22 -16.35 -0.25
N MET A 23 10.03 -15.77 -1.11
CA MET A 23 11.48 -15.70 -0.92
C MET A 23 11.84 -14.58 0.06
N THR A 24 13.04 -14.64 0.64
CA THR A 24 13.54 -13.58 1.51
C THR A 24 14.87 -13.04 1.02
N CYS A 25 15.09 -11.77 1.30
CA CYS A 25 16.38 -11.08 1.12
C CYS A 25 16.56 -10.11 2.27
N ASN A 26 17.80 -9.77 2.64
CA ASN A 26 18.03 -8.71 3.61
C ASN A 26 18.70 -7.48 2.96
N TYR A 27 18.61 -6.35 3.62
CA TYR A 27 19.19 -5.08 3.13
C TYR A 27 20.72 -5.09 3.02
N GLY A 28 21.41 -6.02 3.68
CA GLY A 28 22.86 -6.16 3.62
C GLY A 28 23.35 -6.78 2.30
N ASP A 29 22.52 -7.59 1.63
CA ASP A 29 22.84 -8.15 0.29
C ASP A 29 22.48 -7.14 -0.80
N LYS A 30 23.31 -6.10 -0.93
CA LYS A 30 23.07 -5.01 -1.88
C LYS A 30 22.99 -5.48 -3.32
N ALA A 31 23.84 -6.43 -3.72
CA ALA A 31 23.85 -6.94 -5.09
C ALA A 31 22.54 -7.68 -5.43
N ARG A 32 21.97 -8.40 -4.48
CA ARG A 32 20.67 -9.06 -4.63
C ARG A 32 19.53 -8.06 -4.57
N LEU A 33 19.59 -7.07 -3.68
CA LEU A 33 18.61 -5.97 -3.58
C LEU A 33 18.53 -5.21 -4.91
N ASP A 34 19.64 -4.87 -5.53
CA ASP A 34 19.67 -4.18 -6.82
C ASP A 34 18.97 -5.00 -7.90
N ARG A 35 19.35 -6.26 -8.07
CA ARG A 35 18.73 -7.15 -9.06
C ARG A 35 17.22 -7.31 -8.83
N LEU A 36 16.79 -7.46 -7.58
CA LEU A 36 15.37 -7.58 -7.23
C LEU A 36 14.61 -6.29 -7.54
N THR A 37 15.17 -5.13 -7.19
CA THR A 37 14.56 -3.83 -7.45
C THR A 37 14.42 -3.53 -8.95
N GLU A 38 15.44 -3.84 -9.73
CA GLU A 38 15.43 -3.63 -11.19
C GLU A 38 14.47 -4.58 -11.92
N SER A 39 14.38 -5.83 -11.47
CA SER A 39 13.54 -6.86 -12.11
C SER A 39 12.10 -6.88 -11.62
N ALA A 40 11.77 -6.20 -10.52
CA ALA A 40 10.43 -6.17 -9.95
C ALA A 40 9.41 -5.56 -10.92
N ASN A 41 8.21 -6.12 -10.98
CA ASN A 41 7.09 -5.53 -11.73
C ASN A 41 6.34 -4.48 -10.92
N SER A 42 6.37 -4.57 -9.60
CA SER A 42 5.89 -3.57 -8.63
C SER A 42 6.60 -3.75 -7.29
N ILE A 43 6.60 -2.73 -6.47
CA ILE A 43 7.22 -2.74 -5.14
C ILE A 43 6.21 -2.22 -4.13
N ALA A 44 6.15 -2.85 -2.96
CA ALA A 44 5.46 -2.33 -1.78
C ALA A 44 6.49 -2.03 -0.69
N ILE A 45 6.36 -0.88 -0.03
CA ILE A 45 7.32 -0.41 0.97
C ILE A 45 6.60 0.29 2.11
N GLY A 46 7.08 0.07 3.35
CA GLY A 46 6.68 0.87 4.51
C GLY A 46 6.24 0.08 5.71
N PRO A 47 5.40 -0.98 5.60
CA PRO A 47 4.96 -1.72 6.78
C PRO A 47 6.13 -2.22 7.62
N GLY A 48 6.18 -1.81 8.90
CA GLY A 48 7.17 -2.27 9.86
C GLY A 48 8.61 -1.77 9.66
N MET A 49 8.83 -0.75 8.84
CA MET A 49 10.19 -0.22 8.58
C MET A 49 10.72 0.72 9.68
N GLY A 50 9.83 1.23 10.53
CA GLY A 50 10.17 2.28 11.49
C GLY A 50 10.30 3.67 10.86
N MET A 51 10.09 4.69 11.67
CA MET A 51 10.22 6.09 11.25
C MET A 51 11.63 6.60 11.54
N ASN A 52 12.60 6.23 10.73
CA ASN A 52 14.00 6.57 10.92
C ASN A 52 14.70 6.86 9.57
N GLN A 53 15.95 7.32 9.64
CA GLN A 53 16.74 7.65 8.46
C GLN A 53 16.90 6.47 7.49
N SER A 54 16.98 5.24 8.01
CA SER A 54 17.08 4.04 7.17
C SER A 54 15.86 3.85 6.26
N CYS A 55 14.66 4.19 6.74
CA CYS A 55 13.44 4.13 5.93
C CYS A 55 13.50 5.14 4.77
N ILE A 56 13.94 6.38 5.06
CA ILE A 56 14.11 7.46 4.06
C ILE A 56 15.13 7.04 3.01
N ASP A 57 16.29 6.57 3.45
CA ASP A 57 17.39 6.15 2.58
C ASP A 57 16.98 4.96 1.70
N THR A 58 16.26 3.99 2.27
CA THR A 58 15.76 2.81 1.53
C THR A 58 14.74 3.21 0.48
N LEU A 59 13.80 4.10 0.81
CA LEU A 59 12.81 4.59 -0.15
C LEU A 59 13.49 5.35 -1.29
N SER A 60 14.43 6.23 -0.99
CA SER A 60 15.22 6.98 -1.98
C SER A 60 16.04 6.04 -2.86
N TYR A 61 16.71 5.07 -2.24
CA TYR A 61 17.53 4.07 -2.92
C TYR A 61 16.72 3.24 -3.92
N ILE A 62 15.60 2.66 -3.49
CA ILE A 62 14.72 1.85 -4.34
C ILE A 62 14.15 2.72 -5.46
N SER A 63 13.67 3.92 -5.13
CA SER A 63 13.07 4.84 -6.08
C SER A 63 14.02 5.24 -7.21
N SER A 64 15.31 5.37 -6.94
CA SER A 64 16.31 5.73 -7.95
C SER A 64 16.62 4.60 -8.95
N ARG A 65 16.29 3.34 -8.62
CA ARG A 65 16.66 2.14 -9.39
C ARG A 65 15.54 1.53 -10.22
N THR A 66 14.32 1.97 -10.04
CA THR A 66 13.19 1.42 -10.79
C THR A 66 12.27 2.52 -11.32
N SER A 67 11.63 2.25 -12.44
CA SER A 67 10.51 3.04 -12.97
C SER A 67 9.16 2.37 -12.71
N ARG A 68 9.14 1.24 -12.03
CA ARG A 68 7.94 0.46 -11.77
C ARG A 68 7.06 1.09 -10.70
N PRO A 69 5.78 0.72 -10.61
CA PRO A 69 4.90 1.19 -9.56
C PRO A 69 5.45 0.89 -8.17
N ILE A 70 5.34 1.86 -7.27
CA ILE A 70 5.73 1.73 -5.86
C ILE A 70 4.52 2.07 -4.99
N VAL A 71 4.07 1.11 -4.19
CA VAL A 71 3.04 1.30 -3.18
C VAL A 71 3.72 1.69 -1.87
N VAL A 72 3.37 2.85 -1.35
CA VAL A 72 3.96 3.45 -0.14
C VAL A 72 2.91 3.47 0.95
N ASP A 73 3.15 2.75 2.04
CA ASP A 73 2.21 2.64 3.17
C ASP A 73 2.92 2.84 4.51
N ALA A 74 2.17 3.04 5.57
CA ALA A 74 2.64 3.06 6.95
C ALA A 74 3.86 3.99 7.16
N ASP A 75 4.97 3.45 7.70
CA ASP A 75 6.15 4.25 8.06
C ASP A 75 6.78 4.96 6.85
N ALA A 76 6.74 4.37 5.65
CA ALA A 76 7.27 5.01 4.46
C ALA A 76 6.43 6.21 3.98
N ILE A 77 5.17 6.35 4.39
CA ILE A 77 4.38 7.56 4.12
C ILE A 77 5.00 8.77 4.81
N ASN A 78 5.49 8.61 6.04
CA ASN A 78 6.18 9.70 6.75
C ASN A 78 7.53 10.00 6.10
N ALA A 79 8.25 8.96 5.67
CA ALA A 79 9.53 9.10 4.96
C ALA A 79 9.37 9.74 3.56
N PHE A 80 8.21 9.61 2.94
CA PHE A 80 7.95 10.07 1.56
C PHE A 80 8.22 11.57 1.35
N LYS A 81 7.93 12.38 2.35
CA LYS A 81 8.14 13.83 2.30
C LYS A 81 9.63 14.22 2.33
N GLU A 82 10.45 13.42 2.99
CA GLU A 82 11.87 13.71 3.23
C GLU A 82 12.79 12.97 2.25
N ALA A 83 12.28 11.93 1.60
CA ALA A 83 13.02 11.14 0.63
C ALA A 83 13.27 11.92 -0.67
N ASP A 84 14.46 11.74 -1.25
CA ASP A 84 14.79 12.28 -2.58
C ASP A 84 14.09 11.45 -3.66
N LEU A 85 12.92 11.91 -4.08
CA LEU A 85 12.04 11.21 -5.00
C LEU A 85 11.82 12.01 -6.28
N ARG A 86 12.03 11.34 -7.41
CA ARG A 86 11.54 11.84 -8.69
C ARG A 86 10.05 11.55 -8.80
N LEU A 87 9.22 12.54 -8.47
CA LEU A 87 7.78 12.40 -8.51
C LEU A 87 7.29 12.09 -9.94
N SER A 88 6.43 11.12 -10.03
CA SER A 88 5.80 10.67 -11.27
C SER A 88 4.58 9.83 -10.93
N GLY A 89 3.65 9.66 -11.84
CA GLY A 89 2.39 8.90 -11.63
C GLY A 89 2.52 7.43 -11.19
N ARG A 90 3.73 6.96 -10.88
CA ARG A 90 4.00 5.57 -10.46
C ARG A 90 3.81 5.30 -8.96
N TYR A 91 3.75 6.35 -8.12
CA TYR A 91 3.58 6.18 -6.68
C TYR A 91 2.11 6.04 -6.32
N ILE A 92 1.82 5.07 -5.45
CA ILE A 92 0.50 4.87 -4.85
C ILE A 92 0.67 4.98 -3.34
N LEU A 93 0.19 6.07 -2.75
CA LEU A 93 0.22 6.28 -1.30
C LEU A 93 -1.10 5.84 -0.69
N THR A 94 -1.01 5.11 0.43
CA THR A 94 -2.19 4.54 1.11
C THR A 94 -2.38 5.07 2.54
N PRO A 95 -2.37 6.40 2.80
CA PRO A 95 -2.50 6.93 4.15
C PRO A 95 -3.89 6.70 4.74
N HIS A 96 -3.96 6.42 6.04
CA HIS A 96 -5.14 6.73 6.82
C HIS A 96 -5.17 8.24 7.15
N LEU A 97 -6.28 8.74 7.69
CA LEU A 97 -6.47 10.19 7.88
C LEU A 97 -5.38 10.84 8.76
N GLY A 98 -4.90 10.12 9.79
CA GLY A 98 -3.83 10.63 10.65
C GLY A 98 -2.46 10.69 9.96
N GLU A 99 -2.12 9.71 9.11
CA GLU A 99 -0.92 9.74 8.26
C GLU A 99 -1.01 10.87 7.25
N PHE A 100 -2.18 11.05 6.63
CA PHE A 100 -2.41 12.11 5.66
C PHE A 100 -2.30 13.50 6.30
N SER A 101 -2.84 13.68 7.51
CA SER A 101 -2.70 14.91 8.30
C SER A 101 -1.23 15.30 8.51
N ARG A 102 -0.39 14.34 8.93
CA ARG A 102 1.05 14.56 9.09
C ARG A 102 1.74 14.88 7.76
N LEU A 103 1.37 14.15 6.71
CA LEU A 103 1.96 14.30 5.38
C LEU A 103 1.74 15.70 4.80
N ILE A 104 0.54 16.26 4.97
CA ILE A 104 0.19 17.58 4.42
C ILE A 104 0.33 18.72 5.42
N GLY A 105 0.61 18.42 6.71
CA GLY A 105 0.79 19.44 7.76
C GLY A 105 -0.51 20.15 8.15
N LEU A 106 -1.66 19.50 8.08
CA LEU A 106 -2.97 20.06 8.43
C LEU A 106 -3.66 19.22 9.50
N GLU A 107 -4.45 19.88 10.35
CA GLU A 107 -5.23 19.23 11.39
C GLU A 107 -6.29 18.28 10.79
N VAL A 108 -6.46 17.12 11.45
CA VAL A 108 -7.42 16.07 11.02
C VAL A 108 -8.83 16.61 10.84
N ASP A 109 -9.29 17.48 11.74
CA ASP A 109 -10.65 18.02 11.70
C ASP A 109 -10.86 19.01 10.55
N LEU A 110 -9.81 19.68 10.11
CA LEU A 110 -9.87 20.50 8.90
C LEU A 110 -10.00 19.60 7.65
N ILE A 111 -9.22 18.54 7.58
CA ILE A 111 -9.28 17.59 6.46
C ILE A 111 -10.64 16.89 6.38
N LYS A 112 -11.24 16.55 7.51
CA LYS A 112 -12.57 15.91 7.57
C LYS A 112 -13.67 16.77 6.94
N LYS A 113 -13.55 18.10 6.95
CA LYS A 113 -14.55 19.01 6.35
C LYS A 113 -14.65 18.86 4.85
N ASP A 114 -13.54 18.57 4.17
CA ASP A 114 -13.51 18.30 2.74
C ASP A 114 -12.36 17.37 2.35
N ARG A 115 -12.51 16.08 2.71
CA ARG A 115 -11.53 15.04 2.40
C ARG A 115 -11.23 14.94 0.90
N LEU A 116 -12.26 15.15 0.08
CA LEU A 116 -12.15 15.03 -1.37
C LEU A 116 -11.26 16.13 -1.96
N TYR A 117 -11.46 17.37 -1.53
CA TYR A 117 -10.64 18.50 -1.95
C TYR A 117 -9.17 18.30 -1.62
N TYR A 118 -8.86 17.98 -0.36
CA TYR A 118 -7.47 17.82 0.08
C TYR A 118 -6.79 16.61 -0.60
N ALA A 119 -7.50 15.50 -0.77
CA ALA A 119 -6.97 14.33 -1.46
C ALA A 119 -6.65 14.64 -2.93
N LYS A 120 -7.57 15.26 -3.67
CA LYS A 120 -7.36 15.63 -5.07
C LYS A 120 -6.23 16.64 -5.24
N LYS A 121 -6.18 17.65 -4.38
CA LYS A 121 -5.15 18.67 -4.40
C LYS A 121 -3.78 18.04 -4.23
N TYR A 122 -3.60 17.23 -3.17
CA TYR A 122 -2.31 16.59 -2.88
C TYR A 122 -1.86 15.64 -3.99
N ALA A 123 -2.76 14.80 -4.49
CA ALA A 123 -2.45 13.87 -5.57
C ALA A 123 -2.00 14.58 -6.85
N ARG A 124 -2.66 15.70 -7.20
CA ARG A 124 -2.32 16.51 -8.37
C ARG A 124 -0.97 17.19 -8.22
N GLU A 125 -0.72 17.86 -7.10
CA GLU A 125 0.50 18.63 -6.84
C GLU A 125 1.74 17.73 -6.79
N ASN A 126 1.58 16.48 -6.32
CA ASN A 126 2.66 15.51 -6.17
C ASN A 126 2.69 14.47 -7.30
N GLN A 127 1.81 14.55 -8.30
CA GLN A 127 1.77 13.63 -9.45
C GLN A 127 1.76 12.16 -9.03
N LEU A 128 0.85 11.78 -8.12
CA LEU A 128 0.75 10.43 -7.58
C LEU A 128 -0.70 9.98 -7.46
N VAL A 129 -0.90 8.70 -7.16
CA VAL A 129 -2.20 8.15 -6.77
C VAL A 129 -2.29 8.15 -5.25
N LEU A 130 -3.35 8.74 -4.72
CA LEU A 130 -3.64 8.75 -3.29
C LEU A 130 -4.85 7.85 -2.98
N VAL A 131 -4.68 6.95 -2.02
CA VAL A 131 -5.73 6.12 -1.41
C VAL A 131 -5.94 6.61 0.02
N LEU A 132 -6.83 7.57 0.23
CA LEU A 132 -7.14 8.09 1.56
C LEU A 132 -8.09 7.14 2.28
N LYS A 133 -7.51 6.26 3.11
CA LYS A 133 -8.20 5.19 3.85
C LYS A 133 -9.25 5.74 4.84
N GLY A 134 -10.32 4.97 5.03
CA GLY A 134 -11.41 5.22 5.98
C GLY A 134 -12.76 4.84 5.38
N LYS A 135 -13.86 5.10 6.13
CA LYS A 135 -15.20 4.95 5.55
C LYS A 135 -15.31 5.79 4.28
N ASN A 136 -15.79 5.18 3.20
CA ASN A 136 -15.78 5.77 1.87
C ASN A 136 -14.36 6.18 1.46
N THR A 137 -13.46 5.20 1.33
CA THR A 137 -12.08 5.41 0.90
C THR A 137 -12.04 6.17 -0.43
N ILE A 138 -11.25 7.25 -0.48
CA ILE A 138 -11.09 8.08 -1.67
C ILE A 138 -9.84 7.64 -2.42
N ILE A 139 -9.99 7.32 -3.70
CA ILE A 139 -8.88 7.00 -4.60
C ILE A 139 -8.81 8.09 -5.67
N THR A 140 -7.69 8.78 -5.80
CA THR A 140 -7.53 9.85 -6.78
C THR A 140 -6.11 10.01 -7.27
N ASP A 141 -5.94 10.40 -8.53
CA ASP A 141 -4.68 10.88 -9.13
C ASP A 141 -4.69 12.41 -9.33
N GLY A 142 -5.68 13.09 -8.71
CA GLY A 142 -5.90 14.52 -8.87
C GLY A 142 -6.81 14.89 -10.04
N THR A 143 -6.97 14.02 -11.04
CA THR A 143 -7.88 14.14 -12.18
C THR A 143 -9.04 13.16 -12.06
N ARG A 144 -8.73 11.86 -12.09
CA ARG A 144 -9.70 10.78 -11.87
C ARG A 144 -9.95 10.64 -10.37
N THR A 145 -11.17 10.31 -9.99
CA THR A 145 -11.52 10.06 -8.59
C THR A 145 -12.61 9.00 -8.47
N ILE A 146 -12.42 8.06 -7.57
CA ILE A 146 -13.39 7.06 -7.18
C ILE A 146 -13.55 7.10 -5.66
N VAL A 147 -14.78 6.97 -5.18
CA VAL A 147 -15.10 6.76 -3.77
C VAL A 147 -15.58 5.32 -3.61
N ASN A 148 -14.80 4.55 -2.87
CA ASN A 148 -15.11 3.14 -2.61
C ASN A 148 -16.09 3.02 -1.44
N THR A 149 -17.15 2.24 -1.65
CA THR A 149 -18.21 2.00 -0.66
C THR A 149 -18.18 0.61 -0.04
N THR A 150 -17.29 -0.29 -0.51
CA THR A 150 -17.11 -1.61 0.10
C THR A 150 -16.25 -1.53 1.36
N GLY A 151 -16.39 -2.53 2.23
CA GLY A 151 -15.71 -2.58 3.51
C GLY A 151 -16.61 -2.13 4.66
N ASN A 152 -16.30 -2.60 5.84
CA ASN A 152 -17.11 -2.44 7.05
C ASN A 152 -16.23 -2.20 8.29
N GLU A 153 -16.88 -1.90 9.43
CA GLU A 153 -16.22 -1.63 10.69
C GLU A 153 -15.47 -2.84 11.27
N GLY A 154 -15.85 -4.08 10.94
CA GLY A 154 -15.16 -5.29 11.36
C GLY A 154 -13.72 -5.40 10.82
N MET A 155 -13.41 -4.60 9.78
CA MET A 155 -12.07 -4.50 9.20
C MET A 155 -11.13 -3.54 9.95
N ALA A 156 -11.59 -2.85 10.99
CA ALA A 156 -10.78 -1.90 11.75
C ALA A 156 -9.78 -2.61 12.69
N ARG A 157 -8.80 -3.31 12.12
CA ARG A 157 -7.79 -4.11 12.84
C ARG A 157 -6.40 -3.90 12.26
N GLY A 158 -5.36 -4.14 13.10
CA GLY A 158 -3.97 -4.17 12.65
C GLY A 158 -3.75 -5.22 11.54
N GLY A 159 -2.88 -4.91 10.57
CA GLY A 159 -2.58 -5.77 9.43
C GLY A 159 -3.53 -5.66 8.24
N MET A 160 -4.69 -5.02 8.39
CA MET A 160 -5.62 -4.83 7.27
C MET A 160 -5.06 -3.86 6.21
N GLY A 161 -4.32 -2.83 6.65
CA GLY A 161 -3.58 -1.94 5.75
C GLY A 161 -2.52 -2.69 4.95
N ASP A 162 -1.76 -3.56 5.63
CA ASP A 162 -0.70 -4.35 4.99
C ASP A 162 -1.27 -5.30 3.93
N CYS A 163 -2.43 -5.92 4.20
CA CYS A 163 -3.17 -6.71 3.20
C CYS A 163 -3.55 -5.86 1.99
N LEU A 164 -4.09 -4.65 2.20
CA LEU A 164 -4.45 -3.74 1.11
C LEU A 164 -3.23 -3.36 0.28
N THR A 165 -2.12 -3.04 0.93
CA THR A 165 -0.85 -2.70 0.28
C THR A 165 -0.35 -3.84 -0.61
N GLY A 166 -0.40 -5.09 -0.13
CA GLY A 166 -0.06 -6.28 -0.91
C GLY A 166 -0.99 -6.49 -2.11
N ILE A 167 -2.31 -6.32 -1.93
CA ILE A 167 -3.30 -6.44 -3.02
C ILE A 167 -3.03 -5.40 -4.11
N ILE A 168 -2.84 -4.13 -3.74
CA ILE A 168 -2.56 -3.06 -4.70
C ILE A 168 -1.25 -3.33 -5.44
N ALA A 169 -0.20 -3.76 -4.74
CA ALA A 169 1.09 -4.06 -5.35
C ALA A 169 0.98 -5.17 -6.40
N VAL A 170 0.24 -6.23 -6.12
CA VAL A 170 0.01 -7.30 -7.11
C VAL A 170 -0.77 -6.78 -8.31
N LEU A 171 -1.82 -5.99 -8.13
CA LEU A 171 -2.60 -5.43 -9.23
C LEU A 171 -1.79 -4.43 -10.07
N ALA A 172 -0.88 -3.68 -9.45
CA ALA A 172 0.00 -2.74 -10.14
C ALA A 172 1.03 -3.42 -11.08
N THR A 173 1.15 -4.74 -11.04
CA THR A 173 1.92 -5.49 -12.03
C THR A 173 1.23 -5.56 -13.40
N LYS A 174 -0.09 -5.31 -13.46
CA LYS A 174 -0.93 -5.48 -14.67
C LYS A 174 -1.70 -4.23 -15.07
N TYR A 175 -2.03 -3.37 -14.11
CA TYR A 175 -2.86 -2.19 -14.31
C TYR A 175 -2.05 -0.92 -14.06
N ASP A 176 -2.50 0.19 -14.62
CA ASP A 176 -1.92 1.49 -14.25
C ASP A 176 -2.13 1.76 -12.74
N PRO A 177 -1.32 2.63 -12.11
CA PRO A 177 -1.38 2.86 -10.68
C PRO A 177 -2.77 3.24 -10.14
N PHE A 178 -3.54 4.04 -10.87
CA PHE A 178 -4.89 4.42 -10.46
C PHE A 178 -5.85 3.23 -10.54
N GLU A 179 -5.80 2.46 -11.62
CA GLU A 179 -6.61 1.26 -11.76
C GLU A 179 -6.28 0.21 -10.70
N ALA A 180 -4.99 -0.04 -10.45
CA ALA A 180 -4.53 -0.96 -9.42
C ALA A 180 -5.05 -0.55 -8.03
N ALA A 181 -5.00 0.75 -7.73
CA ALA A 181 -5.46 1.29 -6.46
C ALA A 181 -6.96 1.08 -6.26
N TYR A 182 -7.83 1.52 -7.19
CA TYR A 182 -9.27 1.40 -6.96
C TYR A 182 -9.75 -0.05 -7.01
N LYS A 183 -9.20 -0.88 -7.90
CA LYS A 183 -9.53 -2.31 -7.96
C LYS A 183 -9.08 -3.03 -6.68
N GLY A 184 -7.90 -2.68 -6.16
CA GLY A 184 -7.37 -3.23 -4.91
C GLY A 184 -8.22 -2.85 -3.70
N VAL A 185 -8.60 -1.59 -3.57
CA VAL A 185 -9.47 -1.11 -2.48
C VAL A 185 -10.84 -1.78 -2.56
N TYR A 186 -11.42 -1.89 -3.76
CA TYR A 186 -12.71 -2.57 -3.96
C TYR A 186 -12.64 -4.05 -3.57
N LEU A 187 -11.65 -4.79 -4.08
CA LEU A 187 -11.46 -6.21 -3.76
C LEU A 187 -11.26 -6.44 -2.26
N HIS A 188 -10.40 -5.63 -1.63
CA HIS A 188 -10.14 -5.69 -0.20
C HIS A 188 -11.41 -5.48 0.63
N GLY A 189 -12.18 -4.44 0.32
CA GLY A 189 -13.44 -4.15 0.99
C GLY A 189 -14.50 -5.24 0.76
N LEU A 190 -14.65 -5.72 -0.48
CA LEU A 190 -15.59 -6.78 -0.82
C LEU A 190 -15.26 -8.10 -0.08
N CYS A 191 -13.99 -8.46 0.03
CA CYS A 191 -13.56 -9.59 0.84
C CYS A 191 -14.00 -9.43 2.31
N GLY A 192 -13.79 -8.22 2.87
CA GLY A 192 -14.22 -7.90 4.21
C GLY A 192 -15.74 -8.00 4.40
N ASP A 193 -16.51 -7.50 3.43
CA ASP A 193 -17.98 -7.55 3.48
C ASP A 193 -18.51 -8.98 3.43
N LEU A 194 -17.88 -9.84 2.64
CA LEU A 194 -18.27 -11.25 2.56
C LEU A 194 -18.01 -12.01 3.86
N ILE A 195 -16.88 -11.74 4.53
CA ILE A 195 -16.55 -12.34 5.83
C ILE A 195 -17.49 -11.81 6.91
N TYR A 196 -17.80 -10.52 6.89
CA TYR A 196 -18.61 -9.86 7.91
C TYR A 196 -20.06 -10.36 7.95
N ARG A 197 -20.56 -11.01 6.91
CA ARG A 197 -21.89 -11.63 6.91
C ARG A 197 -22.04 -12.69 7.99
N ASP A 198 -20.94 -13.42 8.27
CA ASP A 198 -20.93 -14.56 9.18
C ASP A 198 -20.07 -14.31 10.44
N SER A 199 -19.45 -13.12 10.58
CA SER A 199 -18.54 -12.78 11.66
C SER A 199 -18.52 -11.29 11.97
N PHE A 200 -18.59 -10.89 13.24
CA PHE A 200 -18.45 -9.49 13.66
C PHE A 200 -17.06 -8.90 13.46
N THR A 201 -16.05 -9.72 13.18
CA THR A 201 -14.68 -9.28 13.00
C THR A 201 -14.09 -9.90 11.75
N VAL A 202 -13.27 -9.12 11.03
CA VAL A 202 -12.54 -9.57 9.86
C VAL A 202 -11.06 -9.63 10.21
N SER A 203 -10.47 -10.83 10.24
CA SER A 203 -9.03 -10.96 10.45
C SER A 203 -8.26 -10.83 9.12
N PRO A 204 -7.01 -10.31 9.14
CA PRO A 204 -6.15 -10.32 7.96
C PRO A 204 -5.97 -11.72 7.37
N SER A 205 -5.83 -12.74 8.22
CA SER A 205 -5.66 -14.13 7.79
C SER A 205 -6.89 -14.67 7.03
N ASP A 206 -8.09 -14.33 7.48
CA ASP A 206 -9.32 -14.76 6.81
C ASP A 206 -9.52 -14.00 5.51
N LEU A 207 -9.15 -12.70 5.50
CA LEU A 207 -9.19 -11.89 4.28
C LEU A 207 -8.26 -12.48 3.21
N ILE A 208 -7.02 -12.83 3.54
CA ILE A 208 -6.07 -13.43 2.61
C ILE A 208 -6.62 -14.73 2.04
N LYS A 209 -7.22 -15.60 2.86
CA LYS A 209 -7.78 -16.89 2.42
C LYS A 209 -8.95 -16.75 1.43
N ILE A 210 -9.76 -15.70 1.57
CA ILE A 210 -10.95 -15.54 0.70
C ILE A 210 -10.63 -14.85 -0.64
N ILE A 211 -9.53 -14.10 -0.74
CA ILE A 211 -9.16 -13.34 -1.96
C ILE A 211 -9.26 -14.19 -3.23
N PRO A 212 -8.65 -15.39 -3.34
CA PRO A 212 -8.72 -16.17 -4.59
C PRO A 212 -10.14 -16.54 -5.00
N LYS A 213 -11.01 -16.83 -4.03
CA LYS A 213 -12.42 -17.15 -4.26
C LYS A 213 -13.19 -15.92 -4.77
N VAL A 214 -12.98 -14.77 -4.14
CA VAL A 214 -13.65 -13.51 -4.55
C VAL A 214 -13.17 -13.08 -5.93
N MET A 215 -11.88 -13.14 -6.20
CA MET A 215 -11.35 -12.85 -7.53
C MET A 215 -11.99 -13.73 -8.60
N LYS A 216 -12.12 -15.04 -8.36
CA LYS A 216 -12.77 -15.95 -9.30
C LYS A 216 -14.23 -15.54 -9.60
N LEU A 217 -14.97 -15.07 -8.58
CA LEU A 217 -16.35 -14.59 -8.76
C LEU A 217 -16.44 -13.28 -9.55
N MET A 218 -15.40 -12.45 -9.53
CA MET A 218 -15.35 -11.20 -10.28
C MET A 218 -14.98 -11.38 -11.76
N TYR A 219 -14.35 -12.49 -12.12
CA TYR A 219 -13.91 -12.79 -13.50
C TYR A 219 -14.85 -13.71 -14.27
N ASN A 220 -15.91 -14.23 -13.62
CA ASN A 220 -17.00 -14.99 -14.24
C ASN A 220 -18.22 -14.10 -14.48
#